data_357439edb395b87e54ae5a8a5509b1d6
#
_entry.id   357439edb395b87e54ae5a8a5509b1d6
#
_cell.length_a   1.000
_cell.length_b   1.000
_cell.length_c   1.000
_cell.angle_alpha   90.00
_cell.angle_beta   90.00
_cell.angle_gamma   90.00
#
_symmetry.space_group_name_H-M   'P 1'
#
loop_
_entity.id
_entity.type
_entity.pdbx_description
1 polymer ?
#
loop_
_entity_poly.entity_id
_entity_poly.type
_entity_poly.pdbx_seq_one_letter_code
_entity_poly.pdbx_strand_id
1 'polypeptide(L)'
;MKEMNIPVGVSDFEEIRKNEYYYIDKSELIGELLSRTGIKVTLITRPRRFGKTLGMSMLESFFDIRKESRKLFEGLKITENQALCDAWMNQYPTIFVSFRQVDLLKHKAAYEMLTMVIADLYNRHLYLLDGKNATDFQKAAFAHLAHGSGSIKEVKSSLMLLTTMMQSYYEKPVILLIDEYDVPVAKANNNGYYDEMLDVMKGLMQALKDNQALRFAVVTGCLKIAKESIFTGTNNFVSDTITNSRLNEYFGFVQSEVDQLLNDAGLTEQADNIRKWYDGYHFGDFDVYCPWDVMNYMLELQRNPKARPVSYWKNTSDNAIIRSFIEYAGGTITNKLETLMAGGCIVQRVDENLTYDYLHSSEENLWSTLYLTGYLTKARKGDYKDELPDGMAALMIPNAEIKEIFETTVIKWFDDSTKKWNRNALFDAVWNGDSERITKEMNALLRRTISYHDYREDFYHAFLAGIFTGAGYMVDSNKEHGEGRSDVVIYDSMNARVAIFEAKYTKVLENLGSACDTALRQIDDRMYAKEYEEDYDQILCYGISFFKKRCMVKKK
;
A
#
# COMPACT_ATOMS: atom_id res chain seq x y z
N MET A 1 -25.42 17.59 -6.81
CA MET A 1 -24.71 16.54 -6.04
C MET A 1 -25.72 15.89 -5.11
N LYS A 2 -25.84 14.58 -5.15
CA LYS A 2 -26.71 13.82 -4.24
C LYS A 2 -25.89 13.44 -3.02
N GLU A 3 -26.38 13.72 -1.82
CA GLU A 3 -25.73 13.29 -0.59
C GLU A 3 -25.77 11.75 -0.50
N MET A 4 -24.61 11.14 -0.33
CA MET A 4 -24.46 9.70 -0.26
C MET A 4 -23.82 9.32 1.09
N ASN A 5 -24.28 8.23 1.67
CA ASN A 5 -23.73 7.74 2.93
C ASN A 5 -22.47 6.92 2.66
N ILE A 6 -21.31 7.58 2.57
CA ILE A 6 -20.03 6.95 2.16
C ILE A 6 -19.31 6.31 3.37
N PRO A 7 -19.06 4.98 3.34
CA PRO A 7 -18.41 4.28 4.45
C PRO A 7 -16.88 4.40 4.37
N VAL A 8 -16.31 5.36 5.08
CA VAL A 8 -14.85 5.44 5.24
C VAL A 8 -14.44 4.82 6.55
N GLY A 9 -13.55 3.82 6.49
CA GLY A 9 -13.06 3.11 7.70
C GLY A 9 -13.97 2.00 8.22
N VAL A 10 -15.13 1.78 7.60
CA VAL A 10 -16.04 0.68 7.93
C VAL A 10 -15.66 -0.55 7.10
N SER A 11 -15.35 -1.65 7.75
CA SER A 11 -15.01 -2.94 7.12
C SER A 11 -15.93 -4.09 7.52
N ASP A 12 -17.00 -3.78 8.25
CA ASP A 12 -18.04 -4.72 8.60
C ASP A 12 -19.19 -4.65 7.59
N PHE A 13 -19.46 -5.76 6.91
CA PHE A 13 -20.50 -5.85 5.88
C PHE A 13 -21.90 -5.65 6.45
N GLU A 14 -22.15 -6.20 7.62
CA GLU A 14 -23.46 -6.09 8.29
C GLU A 14 -23.74 -4.64 8.69
N GLU A 15 -22.72 -3.92 9.21
CA GLU A 15 -22.81 -2.49 9.51
C GLU A 15 -23.11 -1.67 8.26
N ILE A 16 -22.38 -1.95 7.15
CA ILE A 16 -22.59 -1.24 5.87
C ILE A 16 -24.04 -1.42 5.39
N ARG A 17 -24.56 -2.64 5.41
CA ARG A 17 -25.89 -2.92 4.87
C ARG A 17 -27.02 -2.43 5.78
N LYS A 18 -26.85 -2.51 7.12
CA LYS A 18 -27.86 -2.03 8.09
C LYS A 18 -27.99 -0.51 8.12
N ASN A 19 -26.89 0.20 7.92
CA ASN A 19 -26.86 1.66 7.94
C ASN A 19 -27.04 2.28 6.55
N GLU A 20 -27.37 1.47 5.54
CA GLU A 20 -27.58 1.91 4.15
C GLU A 20 -26.40 2.74 3.61
N TYR A 21 -25.16 2.37 3.98
CA TYR A 21 -23.97 2.94 3.39
C TYR A 21 -23.86 2.55 1.91
N TYR A 22 -23.25 3.41 1.12
CA TYR A 22 -23.00 3.10 -0.28
C TYR A 22 -22.07 1.89 -0.40
N TYR A 23 -22.54 0.85 -1.06
CA TYR A 23 -21.84 -0.41 -1.21
C TYR A 23 -21.66 -0.76 -2.69
N ILE A 24 -20.43 -0.96 -3.12
CA ILE A 24 -20.12 -1.51 -4.45
C ILE A 24 -20.18 -3.02 -4.34
N ASP A 25 -21.11 -3.61 -5.09
CA ASP A 25 -21.46 -5.02 -4.97
C ASP A 25 -20.33 -5.95 -5.45
N LYS A 26 -19.76 -6.69 -4.53
CA LYS A 26 -18.74 -7.73 -4.74
C LYS A 26 -19.25 -9.12 -4.34
N SER A 27 -20.56 -9.29 -4.23
CA SER A 27 -21.15 -10.53 -3.71
C SER A 27 -20.95 -11.75 -4.62
N GLU A 28 -20.66 -11.54 -5.92
CA GLU A 28 -20.32 -12.63 -6.85
C GLU A 28 -19.02 -13.37 -6.46
N LEU A 29 -18.16 -12.76 -5.62
CA LEU A 29 -17.01 -13.45 -5.00
C LEU A 29 -17.42 -14.77 -4.34
N ILE A 30 -18.60 -14.80 -3.72
CA ILE A 30 -19.14 -16.01 -3.07
C ILE A 30 -19.34 -17.13 -4.10
N GLY A 31 -19.98 -16.81 -5.22
CA GLY A 31 -20.20 -17.77 -6.32
C GLY A 31 -18.90 -18.29 -6.91
N GLU A 32 -17.93 -17.39 -7.11
CA GLU A 32 -16.62 -17.75 -7.67
C GLU A 32 -15.82 -18.66 -6.72
N LEU A 33 -15.86 -18.41 -5.41
CA LEU A 33 -15.22 -19.30 -4.42
C LEU A 33 -15.88 -20.68 -4.38
N LEU A 34 -17.20 -20.76 -4.55
CA LEU A 34 -17.96 -22.01 -4.52
C LEU A 34 -17.92 -22.78 -5.84
N SER A 35 -17.56 -22.15 -6.95
CA SER A 35 -17.52 -22.78 -8.28
C SER A 35 -16.54 -23.96 -8.37
N ARG A 36 -15.50 -23.98 -7.53
CA ARG A 36 -14.43 -24.99 -7.51
C ARG A 36 -14.52 -25.90 -6.28
N THR A 37 -15.28 -26.94 -6.38
CA THR A 37 -15.57 -27.88 -5.28
C THR A 37 -14.36 -28.65 -4.74
N GLY A 38 -13.25 -28.71 -5.48
CA GLY A 38 -12.02 -29.44 -5.09
C GLY A 38 -11.01 -28.64 -4.27
N ILE A 39 -11.20 -27.32 -4.14
CA ILE A 39 -10.26 -26.46 -3.39
C ILE A 39 -10.66 -26.43 -1.92
N LYS A 40 -9.74 -26.87 -1.04
CA LYS A 40 -9.97 -26.84 0.40
C LYS A 40 -9.52 -25.54 1.06
N VAL A 41 -8.43 -24.93 0.56
CA VAL A 41 -7.89 -23.68 1.10
C VAL A 41 -7.61 -22.71 -0.04
N THR A 42 -8.18 -21.53 0.02
CA THR A 42 -7.88 -20.41 -0.88
C THR A 42 -7.16 -19.32 -0.10
N LEU A 43 -5.91 -19.03 -0.48
CA LEU A 43 -5.17 -17.86 -0.01
C LEU A 43 -5.34 -16.73 -1.02
N ILE A 44 -5.79 -15.58 -0.55
CA ILE A 44 -5.96 -14.37 -1.37
C ILE A 44 -5.01 -13.30 -0.87
N THR A 45 -4.01 -12.95 -1.68
CA THR A 45 -3.09 -11.86 -1.34
C THR A 45 -3.33 -10.65 -2.21
N ARG A 46 -3.60 -9.52 -1.57
CA ARG A 46 -3.81 -8.21 -2.21
C ARG A 46 -3.13 -7.13 -1.37
N PRO A 47 -2.71 -6.03 -1.95
CA PRO A 47 -2.19 -4.90 -1.21
C PRO A 47 -3.17 -4.45 -0.11
N ARG A 48 -2.69 -3.66 0.83
CA ARG A 48 -3.56 -3.08 1.86
C ARG A 48 -4.62 -2.19 1.22
N ARG A 49 -5.83 -2.10 1.85
CA ARG A 49 -6.95 -1.21 1.44
C ARG A 49 -7.71 -1.60 0.19
N PHE A 50 -7.47 -2.78 -0.34
CA PHE A 50 -8.21 -3.34 -1.48
C PHE A 50 -9.44 -4.17 -1.06
N GLY A 51 -10.04 -3.92 0.10
CA GLY A 51 -11.32 -4.50 0.51
C GLY A 51 -11.27 -5.91 1.08
N LYS A 52 -10.09 -6.48 1.41
CA LYS A 52 -9.96 -7.86 1.94
C LYS A 52 -10.85 -8.12 3.15
N THR A 53 -10.72 -7.31 4.21
CA THR A 53 -11.48 -7.47 5.46
C THR A 53 -12.99 -7.35 5.23
N LEU A 54 -13.44 -6.42 4.38
CA LEU A 54 -14.85 -6.28 4.03
C LEU A 54 -15.36 -7.51 3.28
N GLY A 55 -14.59 -8.04 2.34
CA GLY A 55 -14.90 -9.30 1.65
C GLY A 55 -15.04 -10.47 2.63
N MET A 56 -14.13 -10.57 3.62
CA MET A 56 -14.19 -11.62 4.65
C MET A 56 -15.40 -11.46 5.56
N SER A 57 -15.77 -10.24 5.96
CA SER A 57 -16.99 -9.96 6.74
C SER A 57 -18.26 -10.30 5.95
N MET A 58 -18.27 -10.04 4.64
CA MET A 58 -19.35 -10.46 3.74
C MET A 58 -19.49 -11.99 3.70
N LEU A 59 -18.38 -12.71 3.56
CA LEU A 59 -18.37 -14.18 3.55
C LEU A 59 -18.86 -14.75 4.89
N GLU A 60 -18.42 -14.19 6.03
CA GLU A 60 -18.94 -14.58 7.35
C GLU A 60 -20.44 -14.36 7.43
N SER A 61 -20.92 -13.20 7.03
CA SER A 61 -22.36 -12.89 7.04
C SER A 61 -23.15 -13.84 6.14
N PHE A 62 -22.59 -14.25 5.00
CA PHE A 62 -23.29 -15.17 4.10
C PHE A 62 -23.35 -16.59 4.62
N PHE A 63 -22.25 -17.13 5.17
CA PHE A 63 -22.17 -18.56 5.49
C PHE A 63 -22.63 -18.91 6.90
N ASP A 64 -22.43 -18.02 7.90
CA ASP A 64 -22.60 -18.38 9.32
C ASP A 64 -24.03 -18.79 9.65
N ILE A 65 -24.19 -20.05 10.08
CA ILE A 65 -25.44 -20.68 10.47
C ILE A 65 -26.13 -19.96 11.67
N ARG A 66 -25.38 -19.15 12.41
CA ARG A 66 -25.91 -18.38 13.56
C ARG A 66 -26.54 -17.04 13.15
N LYS A 67 -26.40 -16.65 11.88
CA LYS A 67 -26.89 -15.36 11.36
C LYS A 67 -28.18 -15.55 10.53
N GLU A 68 -28.94 -14.47 10.41
CA GLU A 68 -30.09 -14.36 9.51
C GLU A 68 -29.83 -13.22 8.53
N SER A 69 -29.04 -13.51 7.49
CA SER A 69 -28.45 -12.46 6.65
C SER A 69 -29.21 -12.18 5.35
N ARG A 70 -30.31 -12.87 5.06
CA ARG A 70 -31.05 -12.73 3.79
C ARG A 70 -31.35 -11.28 3.44
N LYS A 71 -31.76 -10.45 4.41
CA LYS A 71 -32.02 -9.02 4.20
C LYS A 71 -30.75 -8.21 3.86
N LEU A 72 -29.60 -8.62 4.39
CA LEU A 72 -28.33 -7.92 4.10
C LEU A 72 -27.90 -8.08 2.65
N PHE A 73 -28.28 -9.20 2.02
CA PHE A 73 -27.94 -9.51 0.63
C PHE A 73 -29.03 -9.10 -0.34
N GLU A 74 -30.18 -8.64 0.10
CA GLU A 74 -31.27 -8.22 -0.78
C GLU A 74 -30.81 -7.17 -1.79
N GLY A 75 -31.10 -7.42 -3.09
CA GLY A 75 -30.70 -6.56 -4.18
C GLY A 75 -29.25 -6.72 -4.65
N LEU A 76 -28.46 -7.61 -4.05
CA LEU A 76 -27.11 -7.93 -4.51
C LEU A 76 -27.12 -9.06 -5.55
N LYS A 77 -26.17 -9.05 -6.46
CA LYS A 77 -26.06 -9.99 -7.60
C LYS A 77 -26.08 -11.45 -7.18
N ILE A 78 -25.46 -11.81 -6.05
CA ILE A 78 -25.48 -13.19 -5.56
C ILE A 78 -26.90 -13.73 -5.36
N THR A 79 -27.88 -12.87 -5.06
CA THR A 79 -29.27 -13.29 -4.86
C THR A 79 -29.99 -13.68 -6.15
N GLU A 80 -29.44 -13.36 -7.30
CA GLU A 80 -29.93 -13.85 -8.59
C GLU A 80 -29.74 -15.37 -8.72
N ASN A 81 -28.76 -15.95 -8.02
CA ASN A 81 -28.56 -17.40 -7.94
C ASN A 81 -29.26 -17.98 -6.71
N GLN A 82 -30.57 -18.12 -6.81
CA GLN A 82 -31.42 -18.61 -5.71
C GLN A 82 -30.99 -19.99 -5.21
N ALA A 83 -30.64 -20.91 -6.13
CA ALA A 83 -30.23 -22.27 -5.76
C ALA A 83 -28.96 -22.28 -4.90
N LEU A 84 -27.99 -21.40 -5.23
CA LEU A 84 -26.78 -21.23 -4.41
C LEU A 84 -27.11 -20.63 -3.05
N CYS A 85 -27.95 -19.60 -3.02
CA CYS A 85 -28.37 -18.99 -1.76
C CYS A 85 -29.07 -19.99 -0.84
N ASP A 86 -29.99 -20.79 -1.35
CA ASP A 86 -30.72 -21.78 -0.56
C ASP A 86 -29.81 -22.90 -0.04
N ALA A 87 -28.77 -23.27 -0.78
CA ALA A 87 -27.83 -24.31 -0.38
C ALA A 87 -26.76 -23.83 0.63
N TRP A 88 -26.40 -22.54 0.63
CA TRP A 88 -25.23 -22.07 1.34
C TRP A 88 -25.48 -20.93 2.33
N MET A 89 -26.47 -20.04 2.08
CA MET A 89 -26.68 -18.86 2.92
C MET A 89 -27.16 -19.29 4.32
N ASN A 90 -26.35 -18.94 5.32
CA ASN A 90 -26.57 -19.27 6.73
C ASN A 90 -26.75 -20.80 6.99
N GLN A 91 -26.01 -21.63 6.23
CA GLN A 91 -26.11 -23.08 6.33
C GLN A 91 -24.92 -23.76 7.01
N TYR A 92 -23.81 -23.05 7.24
CA TYR A 92 -22.58 -23.67 7.74
C TYR A 92 -22.08 -23.00 9.02
N PRO A 93 -21.60 -23.78 10.01
CA PRO A 93 -20.85 -23.21 11.11
C PRO A 93 -19.60 -22.51 10.55
N THR A 94 -19.43 -21.24 10.92
CA THR A 94 -18.37 -20.39 10.34
C THR A 94 -17.54 -19.77 11.45
N ILE A 95 -16.22 -19.84 11.32
CA ILE A 95 -15.24 -19.18 12.18
C ILE A 95 -14.63 -18.04 11.39
N PHE A 96 -14.68 -16.83 11.94
CA PHE A 96 -13.95 -15.68 11.44
C PHE A 96 -12.98 -15.16 12.49
N VAL A 97 -11.69 -15.09 12.11
CA VAL A 97 -10.62 -14.53 12.94
C VAL A 97 -9.77 -13.58 12.11
N SER A 98 -9.46 -12.40 12.67
CA SER A 98 -8.53 -11.44 12.07
C SER A 98 -7.34 -11.20 12.99
N PHE A 99 -6.12 -11.32 12.45
CA PHE A 99 -4.88 -11.07 13.18
C PHE A 99 -4.39 -9.62 13.04
N ARG A 100 -5.21 -8.72 12.51
CA ARG A 100 -4.86 -7.31 12.28
C ARG A 100 -4.32 -6.60 13.52
N GLN A 101 -4.81 -6.95 14.72
CA GLN A 101 -4.43 -6.30 15.98
C GLN A 101 -3.08 -6.77 16.53
N VAL A 102 -2.52 -7.87 16.01
CA VAL A 102 -1.25 -8.42 16.47
C VAL A 102 -0.09 -7.66 15.82
N ASP A 103 0.03 -6.38 16.17
CA ASP A 103 0.96 -5.41 15.59
C ASP A 103 1.71 -4.66 16.70
N LEU A 104 2.57 -5.38 17.45
CA LEU A 104 3.27 -4.82 18.61
C LEU A 104 4.79 -4.96 18.49
N LEU A 105 5.51 -4.06 19.19
CA LEU A 105 6.96 -3.89 19.06
C LEU A 105 7.79 -4.99 19.76
N LYS A 106 7.20 -5.70 20.74
CA LYS A 106 7.91 -6.72 21.53
C LYS A 106 7.19 -8.06 21.45
N HIS A 107 7.95 -9.15 21.33
CA HIS A 107 7.42 -10.51 21.26
C HIS A 107 6.39 -10.82 22.35
N LYS A 108 6.71 -10.54 23.63
CA LYS A 108 5.78 -10.82 24.75
C LYS A 108 4.44 -10.11 24.56
N ALA A 109 4.44 -8.82 24.23
CA ALA A 109 3.22 -8.07 24.03
C ALA A 109 2.43 -8.53 22.79
N ALA A 110 3.12 -8.89 21.71
CA ALA A 110 2.51 -9.42 20.49
C ALA A 110 1.86 -10.80 20.76
N TYR A 111 2.52 -11.66 21.54
CA TYR A 111 1.97 -12.95 21.95
C TYR A 111 0.76 -12.79 22.88
N GLU A 112 0.81 -11.88 23.85
CA GLU A 112 -0.34 -11.55 24.72
C GLU A 112 -1.53 -11.06 23.89
N MET A 113 -1.30 -10.17 22.90
CA MET A 113 -2.37 -9.71 22.01
C MET A 113 -2.93 -10.86 21.16
N LEU A 114 -2.08 -11.73 20.62
CA LEU A 114 -2.53 -12.93 19.90
C LEU A 114 -3.40 -13.82 20.79
N THR A 115 -3.00 -14.03 22.04
CA THR A 115 -3.77 -14.79 23.01
C THR A 115 -5.13 -14.15 23.31
N MET A 116 -5.19 -12.80 23.37
CA MET A 116 -6.45 -12.07 23.52
C MET A 116 -7.37 -12.27 22.30
N VAL A 117 -6.83 -12.18 21.07
CA VAL A 117 -7.60 -12.44 19.84
C VAL A 117 -8.20 -13.84 19.85
N ILE A 118 -7.43 -14.84 20.27
CA ILE A 118 -7.94 -16.22 20.42
C ILE A 118 -8.97 -16.31 21.54
N ALA A 119 -8.75 -15.66 22.68
CA ALA A 119 -9.73 -15.66 23.78
C ALA A 119 -11.06 -15.02 23.36
N ASP A 120 -11.04 -13.89 22.67
CA ASP A 120 -12.25 -13.25 22.12
C ASP A 120 -12.97 -14.16 21.12
N LEU A 121 -12.21 -14.86 20.27
CA LEU A 121 -12.79 -15.86 19.37
C LEU A 121 -13.52 -16.95 20.15
N TYR A 122 -12.89 -17.52 21.17
CA TYR A 122 -13.48 -18.58 21.99
C TYR A 122 -14.69 -18.10 22.79
N ASN A 123 -14.64 -16.88 23.32
CA ASN A 123 -15.78 -16.30 24.06
C ASN A 123 -17.03 -16.12 23.19
N ARG A 124 -16.88 -15.92 21.89
CA ARG A 124 -18.02 -15.91 20.94
C ARG A 124 -18.64 -17.30 20.72
N HIS A 125 -17.99 -18.37 21.18
CA HIS A 125 -18.38 -19.76 20.98
C HIS A 125 -18.59 -20.55 22.31
N LEU A 126 -18.82 -19.89 23.44
CA LEU A 126 -19.00 -20.52 24.76
C LEU A 126 -20.11 -21.60 24.78
N TYR A 127 -21.11 -21.49 23.92
CA TYR A 127 -22.17 -22.47 23.75
C TYR A 127 -21.66 -23.89 23.42
N LEU A 128 -20.45 -24.01 22.88
CA LEU A 128 -19.85 -25.32 22.57
C LEU A 128 -19.50 -26.14 23.82
N LEU A 129 -19.37 -25.50 24.98
CA LEU A 129 -19.16 -26.19 26.25
C LEU A 129 -20.37 -27.03 26.69
N ASP A 130 -21.56 -26.65 26.24
CA ASP A 130 -22.80 -27.38 26.48
C ASP A 130 -23.00 -28.55 25.51
N GLY A 131 -22.12 -28.70 24.53
CA GLY A 131 -22.16 -29.75 23.53
C GLY A 131 -21.98 -31.14 24.15
N LYS A 132 -22.91 -32.08 23.83
CA LYS A 132 -22.91 -33.44 24.35
C LYS A 132 -21.72 -34.28 23.88
N ASN A 133 -21.14 -33.96 22.72
CA ASN A 133 -20.08 -34.71 22.08
C ASN A 133 -18.68 -34.20 22.42
N ALA A 134 -18.54 -33.07 23.15
CA ALA A 134 -17.26 -32.53 23.57
C ALA A 134 -16.70 -33.32 24.75
N THR A 135 -15.43 -33.78 24.61
CA THR A 135 -14.71 -34.48 25.69
C THR A 135 -14.32 -33.52 26.82
N ASP A 136 -14.12 -34.02 28.03
CA ASP A 136 -13.66 -33.23 29.18
C ASP A 136 -12.31 -32.53 28.88
N PHE A 137 -11.44 -33.21 28.16
CA PHE A 137 -10.16 -32.64 27.72
C PHE A 137 -10.36 -31.42 26.76
N GLN A 138 -11.27 -31.54 25.80
CA GLN A 138 -11.60 -30.44 24.88
C GLN A 138 -12.22 -29.25 25.62
N LYS A 139 -13.14 -29.53 26.58
CA LYS A 139 -13.77 -28.51 27.42
C LYS A 139 -12.77 -27.78 28.30
N ALA A 140 -11.83 -28.50 28.90
CA ALA A 140 -10.76 -27.90 29.71
C ALA A 140 -9.83 -26.99 28.87
N ALA A 141 -9.35 -27.46 27.71
CA ALA A 141 -8.53 -26.66 26.79
C ALA A 141 -9.29 -25.45 26.26
N PHE A 142 -10.59 -25.62 25.94
CA PHE A 142 -11.47 -24.51 25.53
C PHE A 142 -11.55 -23.44 26.61
N ALA A 143 -11.80 -23.84 27.88
CA ALA A 143 -11.89 -22.91 28.99
C ALA A 143 -10.58 -22.14 29.23
N HIS A 144 -9.41 -22.79 29.14
CA HIS A 144 -8.13 -22.12 29.25
C HIS A 144 -7.97 -21.06 28.15
N LEU A 145 -8.31 -21.39 26.89
CA LEU A 145 -8.22 -20.47 25.75
C LEU A 145 -9.19 -19.30 25.90
N ALA A 146 -10.45 -19.57 26.32
CA ALA A 146 -11.45 -18.52 26.54
C ALA A 146 -11.04 -17.52 27.64
N HIS A 147 -10.30 -17.98 28.66
CA HIS A 147 -9.77 -17.13 29.74
C HIS A 147 -8.43 -16.45 29.37
N GLY A 148 -7.86 -16.71 28.20
CA GLY A 148 -6.55 -16.19 27.83
C GLY A 148 -5.37 -16.79 28.61
N SER A 149 -5.59 -17.93 29.30
CA SER A 149 -4.59 -18.65 30.10
C SER A 149 -4.07 -19.91 29.42
N GLY A 150 -4.39 -20.10 28.14
CA GLY A 150 -3.96 -21.26 27.36
C GLY A 150 -2.43 -21.34 27.23
N SER A 151 -1.89 -22.55 27.36
CA SER A 151 -0.49 -22.81 27.08
C SER A 151 -0.18 -22.55 25.61
N ILE A 152 1.11 -22.37 25.28
CA ILE A 152 1.57 -22.17 23.89
C ILE A 152 1.12 -23.32 22.96
N LYS A 153 1.03 -24.54 23.47
CA LYS A 153 0.51 -25.70 22.71
C LYS A 153 -0.97 -25.58 22.43
N GLU A 154 -1.76 -25.16 23.42
CA GLU A 154 -3.21 -24.93 23.28
C GLU A 154 -3.48 -23.78 22.31
N VAL A 155 -2.73 -22.68 22.40
CA VAL A 155 -2.82 -21.56 21.45
C VAL A 155 -2.51 -22.01 20.03
N LYS A 156 -1.42 -22.74 19.81
CA LYS A 156 -1.05 -23.28 18.49
C LYS A 156 -2.10 -24.23 17.90
N SER A 157 -2.82 -25.00 18.73
CA SER A 157 -3.85 -25.94 18.28
C SER A 157 -5.27 -25.36 18.34
N SER A 158 -5.44 -24.10 18.72
CA SER A 158 -6.74 -23.51 19.02
C SER A 158 -7.71 -23.55 17.83
N LEU A 159 -7.29 -23.19 16.62
CA LEU A 159 -8.17 -23.25 15.46
C LEU A 159 -8.59 -24.68 15.09
N MET A 160 -7.72 -25.66 15.26
CA MET A 160 -8.03 -27.09 15.07
C MET A 160 -9.07 -27.56 16.11
N LEU A 161 -8.86 -27.22 17.37
CA LEU A 161 -9.80 -27.56 18.46
C LEU A 161 -11.18 -26.97 18.19
N LEU A 162 -11.23 -25.66 17.86
CA LEU A 162 -12.50 -24.97 17.64
C LEU A 162 -13.27 -25.55 16.45
N THR A 163 -12.59 -25.83 15.32
CA THR A 163 -13.21 -26.45 14.15
C THR A 163 -13.78 -27.84 14.48
N THR A 164 -13.04 -28.64 15.24
CA THR A 164 -13.48 -29.99 15.67
C THR A 164 -14.71 -29.92 16.57
N MET A 165 -14.71 -29.04 17.56
CA MET A 165 -15.83 -28.87 18.48
C MET A 165 -17.08 -28.34 17.76
N MET A 166 -16.93 -27.37 16.83
CA MET A 166 -18.06 -26.87 16.04
C MET A 166 -18.64 -27.94 15.12
N GLN A 167 -17.79 -28.74 14.43
CA GLN A 167 -18.26 -29.84 13.61
C GLN A 167 -19.08 -30.84 14.46
N SER A 168 -18.58 -31.20 15.63
CA SER A 168 -19.27 -32.13 16.56
C SER A 168 -20.58 -31.57 17.07
N TYR A 169 -20.67 -30.25 17.28
CA TYR A 169 -21.87 -29.60 17.79
C TYR A 169 -22.98 -29.47 16.75
N TYR A 170 -22.61 -29.00 15.52
CA TYR A 170 -23.58 -28.75 14.44
C TYR A 170 -23.78 -29.95 13.51
N GLU A 171 -22.98 -31.01 13.67
CA GLU A 171 -22.96 -32.17 12.75
C GLU A 171 -22.75 -31.76 11.27
N LYS A 172 -22.10 -30.62 11.06
CA LYS A 172 -21.82 -30.04 9.75
C LYS A 172 -20.35 -29.63 9.66
N PRO A 173 -19.72 -29.74 8.47
CA PRO A 173 -18.36 -29.25 8.30
C PRO A 173 -18.31 -27.72 8.44
N VAL A 174 -17.16 -27.22 8.87
CA VAL A 174 -16.93 -25.81 9.27
C VAL A 174 -16.27 -25.03 8.14
N ILE A 175 -16.67 -23.78 7.95
CA ILE A 175 -15.97 -22.81 7.13
C ILE A 175 -15.04 -21.98 8.01
N LEU A 176 -13.75 -21.87 7.61
CA LEU A 176 -12.74 -21.13 8.37
C LEU A 176 -12.26 -19.93 7.57
N LEU A 177 -12.50 -18.74 8.09
CA LEU A 177 -12.12 -17.46 7.50
C LEU A 177 -11.03 -16.82 8.34
N ILE A 178 -9.83 -16.62 7.76
CA ILE A 178 -8.66 -16.03 8.44
C ILE A 178 -8.24 -14.77 7.71
N ASP A 179 -8.36 -13.62 8.35
CA ASP A 179 -7.99 -12.32 7.79
C ASP A 179 -6.66 -11.81 8.34
N GLU A 180 -5.86 -11.16 7.47
CA GLU A 180 -4.57 -10.55 7.80
C GLU A 180 -3.59 -11.53 8.49
N TYR A 181 -3.48 -12.77 7.94
CA TYR A 181 -2.69 -13.86 8.54
C TYR A 181 -1.19 -13.54 8.66
N ASP A 182 -0.68 -12.68 7.80
CA ASP A 182 0.72 -12.31 7.67
C ASP A 182 1.15 -11.13 8.56
N VAL A 183 0.20 -10.37 9.13
CA VAL A 183 0.50 -9.20 9.96
C VAL A 183 1.38 -9.53 11.17
N PRO A 184 1.11 -10.58 11.97
CA PRO A 184 1.97 -10.90 13.12
C PRO A 184 3.43 -11.18 12.73
N VAL A 185 3.62 -11.89 11.61
CA VAL A 185 4.95 -12.28 11.12
C VAL A 185 5.67 -11.10 10.50
N ALA A 186 4.96 -10.27 9.72
CA ALA A 186 5.50 -9.04 9.13
C ALA A 186 6.05 -8.09 10.20
N LYS A 187 5.29 -7.90 11.28
CA LYS A 187 5.68 -7.02 12.39
C LYS A 187 6.79 -7.62 13.22
N ALA A 188 6.78 -8.93 13.43
CA ALA A 188 7.86 -9.64 14.10
C ALA A 188 9.20 -9.49 13.36
N ASN A 189 9.20 -9.55 12.03
CA ASN A 189 10.38 -9.33 11.21
C ASN A 189 10.97 -7.93 11.43
N ASN A 190 10.14 -6.90 11.38
CA ASN A 190 10.58 -5.52 11.58
C ASN A 190 11.12 -5.25 12.99
N ASN A 191 10.79 -6.09 13.98
CA ASN A 191 11.10 -5.88 15.40
C ASN A 191 12.00 -6.96 15.99
N GLY A 192 12.53 -7.89 15.18
CA GLY A 192 13.59 -8.84 15.55
C GLY A 192 13.11 -10.04 16.39
N TYR A 193 11.84 -10.47 16.28
CA TYR A 193 11.31 -11.68 16.92
C TYR A 193 10.54 -12.58 15.92
N TYR A 194 11.07 -12.63 14.69
CA TYR A 194 10.45 -13.30 13.54
C TYR A 194 10.22 -14.80 13.78
N ASP A 195 11.27 -15.53 14.18
CA ASP A 195 11.23 -16.99 14.32
C ASP A 195 10.21 -17.45 15.37
N GLU A 196 10.14 -16.74 16.50
CA GLU A 196 9.21 -17.06 17.58
C GLU A 196 7.76 -16.86 17.14
N MET A 197 7.45 -15.76 16.45
CA MET A 197 6.08 -15.50 15.98
C MET A 197 5.71 -16.43 14.84
N LEU A 198 6.64 -16.72 13.93
CA LEU A 198 6.45 -17.66 12.83
C LEU A 198 6.10 -19.05 13.34
N ASP A 199 6.77 -19.54 14.39
CA ASP A 199 6.49 -20.84 14.99
C ASP A 199 5.08 -20.93 15.58
N VAL A 200 4.59 -19.85 16.20
CA VAL A 200 3.21 -19.78 16.69
C VAL A 200 2.20 -19.78 15.54
N MET A 201 2.43 -18.94 14.52
CA MET A 201 1.54 -18.86 13.36
C MET A 201 1.52 -20.17 12.57
N LYS A 202 2.66 -20.86 12.41
CA LYS A 202 2.71 -22.23 11.84
C LYS A 202 1.82 -23.20 12.60
N GLY A 203 1.84 -23.13 13.93
CA GLY A 203 0.98 -23.95 14.76
C GLY A 203 -0.52 -23.69 14.50
N LEU A 204 -0.94 -22.44 14.47
CA LEU A 204 -2.33 -22.04 14.20
C LEU A 204 -2.78 -22.52 12.79
N MET A 205 -1.93 -22.36 11.78
CA MET A 205 -2.23 -22.75 10.39
C MET A 205 -2.27 -24.27 10.18
N GLN A 206 -1.85 -25.10 11.16
CA GLN A 206 -2.08 -26.56 11.08
C GLN A 206 -3.57 -26.91 10.92
N ALA A 207 -4.47 -26.07 11.39
CA ALA A 207 -5.90 -26.24 11.20
C ALA A 207 -6.34 -26.27 9.72
N LEU A 208 -5.48 -25.81 8.80
CA LEU A 208 -5.73 -25.84 7.35
C LEU A 208 -5.23 -27.14 6.68
N LYS A 209 -4.47 -27.97 7.42
CA LYS A 209 -3.87 -29.21 6.90
C LYS A 209 -4.65 -30.42 7.36
N ASP A 210 -5.02 -31.27 6.42
CA ASP A 210 -5.69 -32.57 6.69
C ASP A 210 -6.84 -32.51 7.73
N ASN A 211 -7.44 -31.36 7.88
CA ASN A 211 -8.55 -31.13 8.82
C ASN A 211 -9.87 -31.61 8.23
N GLN A 212 -10.35 -32.75 8.69
CA GLN A 212 -11.62 -33.34 8.24
C GLN A 212 -12.84 -32.53 8.66
N ALA A 213 -12.71 -31.69 9.69
CA ALA A 213 -13.79 -30.82 10.13
C ALA A 213 -14.07 -29.68 9.14
N LEU A 214 -13.12 -29.33 8.26
CA LEU A 214 -13.27 -28.23 7.32
C LEU A 214 -14.12 -28.59 6.10
N ARG A 215 -15.08 -27.73 5.77
CA ARG A 215 -15.69 -27.66 4.45
C ARG A 215 -14.69 -27.04 3.47
N PHE A 216 -14.26 -25.82 3.75
CA PHE A 216 -13.16 -25.09 3.12
C PHE A 216 -12.67 -23.96 4.03
N ALA A 217 -11.55 -23.33 3.65
CA ALA A 217 -11.04 -22.14 4.30
C ALA A 217 -10.68 -21.06 3.28
N VAL A 218 -10.87 -19.79 3.67
CA VAL A 218 -10.36 -18.62 2.96
C VAL A 218 -9.41 -17.87 3.87
N VAL A 219 -8.23 -17.56 3.36
CA VAL A 219 -7.17 -16.85 4.09
C VAL A 219 -6.81 -15.59 3.33
N THR A 220 -6.72 -14.45 4.00
CA THR A 220 -6.28 -13.20 3.36
C THR A 220 -5.05 -12.61 4.01
N GLY A 221 -4.22 -11.95 3.20
CA GLY A 221 -3.01 -11.26 3.62
C GLY A 221 -2.47 -10.32 2.54
N CYS A 222 -1.33 -9.69 2.81
CA CYS A 222 -0.63 -8.88 1.82
C CYS A 222 0.38 -9.69 1.01
N LEU A 223 1.15 -10.56 1.66
CA LEU A 223 2.17 -11.38 1.01
C LEU A 223 1.88 -12.87 1.20
N LYS A 224 2.37 -13.67 0.25
CA LYS A 224 2.37 -15.13 0.36
C LYS A 224 3.63 -15.57 1.08
N ILE A 225 3.53 -15.90 2.37
CA ILE A 225 4.65 -16.47 3.15
C ILE A 225 4.82 -17.95 2.76
N ALA A 226 5.45 -18.20 1.61
CA ALA A 226 5.43 -19.53 0.99
C ALA A 226 6.65 -20.42 1.35
N LYS A 227 7.85 -19.85 1.44
CA LYS A 227 9.08 -20.64 1.63
C LYS A 227 9.22 -21.23 3.04
N GLU A 228 8.48 -20.71 3.99
CA GLU A 228 8.66 -21.02 5.41
C GLU A 228 7.67 -22.05 5.94
N SER A 229 7.11 -22.88 5.09
CA SER A 229 6.30 -24.04 5.49
C SER A 229 4.97 -23.76 6.24
N ILE A 230 4.46 -22.54 6.29
CA ILE A 230 3.12 -22.30 6.85
C ILE A 230 2.08 -23.15 6.12
N PHE A 231 2.18 -23.19 4.79
CA PHE A 231 1.27 -23.95 3.94
C PHE A 231 1.90 -25.21 3.32
N THR A 232 3.12 -25.59 3.70
CA THR A 232 3.78 -26.80 3.18
C THR A 232 3.02 -28.05 3.59
N GLY A 233 2.72 -28.94 2.64
CA GLY A 233 1.96 -30.17 2.88
C GLY A 233 0.45 -30.05 2.77
N THR A 234 -0.08 -28.89 2.35
CA THR A 234 -1.51 -28.72 2.05
C THR A 234 -1.74 -29.00 0.56
N ASN A 235 -2.15 -30.22 0.21
CA ASN A 235 -2.29 -30.66 -1.17
C ASN A 235 -3.44 -29.97 -1.93
N ASN A 236 -4.43 -29.41 -1.23
CA ASN A 236 -5.62 -28.76 -1.80
C ASN A 236 -5.61 -27.24 -1.54
N PHE A 237 -4.45 -26.61 -1.68
CA PHE A 237 -4.22 -25.20 -1.45
C PHE A 237 -4.05 -24.46 -2.77
N VAL A 238 -4.80 -23.38 -2.96
CA VAL A 238 -4.68 -22.47 -4.10
C VAL A 238 -4.33 -21.07 -3.57
N SER A 239 -3.37 -20.44 -4.21
CA SER A 239 -2.98 -19.05 -3.94
C SER A 239 -3.41 -18.17 -5.09
N ASP A 240 -4.25 -17.19 -4.80
CA ASP A 240 -4.67 -16.14 -5.72
C ASP A 240 -3.98 -14.82 -5.35
N THR A 241 -2.94 -14.48 -6.11
CA THR A 241 -2.15 -13.26 -5.96
C THR A 241 -2.57 -12.21 -7.00
N ILE A 242 -2.01 -11.02 -6.93
CA ILE A 242 -2.23 -9.96 -7.95
C ILE A 242 -1.72 -10.33 -9.35
N THR A 243 -0.97 -11.41 -9.50
CA THR A 243 -0.44 -11.87 -10.79
C THR A 243 -1.34 -12.90 -11.49
N ASN A 244 -2.25 -13.53 -10.74
CA ASN A 244 -3.22 -14.48 -11.28
C ASN A 244 -4.36 -13.73 -11.97
N SER A 245 -5.09 -14.43 -12.85
CA SER A 245 -6.25 -13.84 -13.55
C SER A 245 -7.55 -13.91 -12.74
N ARG A 246 -7.57 -14.62 -11.61
CA ARG A 246 -8.78 -14.91 -10.84
C ARG A 246 -8.96 -13.98 -9.65
N LEU A 247 -10.19 -13.62 -9.29
CA LEU A 247 -10.63 -12.87 -8.11
C LEU A 247 -10.16 -11.41 -8.04
N ASN A 248 -9.53 -10.89 -9.08
CA ASN A 248 -8.96 -9.54 -9.05
C ASN A 248 -10.04 -8.45 -9.05
N GLU A 249 -11.13 -8.65 -9.78
CA GLU A 249 -12.28 -7.74 -9.87
C GLU A 249 -13.04 -7.56 -8.55
N TYR A 250 -12.86 -8.51 -7.61
CA TYR A 250 -13.51 -8.43 -6.30
C TYR A 250 -12.71 -7.64 -5.26
N PHE A 251 -11.43 -7.40 -5.54
CA PHE A 251 -10.51 -6.68 -4.64
C PHE A 251 -9.96 -5.44 -5.34
N GLY A 252 -10.67 -4.33 -5.20
CA GLY A 252 -10.49 -3.08 -5.91
C GLY A 252 -11.80 -2.64 -6.55
N PHE A 253 -11.83 -1.43 -7.10
CA PHE A 253 -12.96 -0.98 -7.93
C PHE A 253 -12.55 -1.03 -9.39
N VAL A 254 -13.38 -1.61 -10.25
CA VAL A 254 -13.19 -1.56 -11.69
C VAL A 254 -13.78 -0.26 -12.27
N GLN A 255 -13.38 0.12 -13.48
CA GLN A 255 -13.78 1.38 -14.10
C GLN A 255 -15.31 1.60 -14.11
N SER A 256 -16.09 0.58 -14.47
CA SER A 256 -17.56 0.69 -14.51
C SER A 256 -18.20 0.96 -13.15
N GLU A 257 -17.58 0.47 -12.07
CA GLU A 257 -18.05 0.70 -10.71
C GLU A 257 -17.74 2.14 -10.24
N VAL A 258 -16.58 2.67 -10.63
CA VAL A 258 -16.21 4.07 -10.36
C VAL A 258 -17.10 5.00 -11.17
N ASP A 259 -17.37 4.70 -12.44
CA ASP A 259 -18.29 5.47 -13.27
C ASP A 259 -19.71 5.49 -12.66
N GLN A 260 -20.19 4.35 -12.18
CA GLN A 260 -21.49 4.26 -11.49
C GLN A 260 -21.51 5.10 -10.21
N LEU A 261 -20.46 4.98 -9.36
CA LEU A 261 -20.32 5.77 -8.14
C LEU A 261 -20.37 7.28 -8.42
N LEU A 262 -19.65 7.74 -9.45
CA LEU A 262 -19.63 9.13 -9.87
C LEU A 262 -20.99 9.61 -10.41
N ASN A 263 -21.67 8.77 -11.19
CA ASN A 263 -23.01 9.06 -11.67
C ASN A 263 -24.02 9.19 -10.53
N ASP A 264 -23.98 8.25 -9.57
CA ASP A 264 -24.90 8.26 -8.41
C ASP A 264 -24.68 9.48 -7.52
N ALA A 265 -23.43 9.95 -7.41
CA ALA A 265 -23.04 11.15 -6.67
C ALA A 265 -23.30 12.46 -7.45
N GLY A 266 -23.46 12.41 -8.77
CA GLY A 266 -23.50 13.59 -9.64
C GLY A 266 -22.16 14.34 -9.69
N LEU A 267 -21.05 13.60 -9.77
CA LEU A 267 -19.66 14.09 -9.75
C LEU A 267 -18.82 13.55 -10.93
N THR A 268 -19.46 13.36 -12.08
CA THR A 268 -18.80 12.79 -13.28
C THR A 268 -17.63 13.63 -13.79
N GLU A 269 -17.63 14.92 -13.52
CA GLU A 269 -16.53 15.83 -13.85
C GLU A 269 -15.23 15.53 -13.08
N GLN A 270 -15.30 14.74 -12.01
CA GLN A 270 -14.14 14.33 -11.22
C GLN A 270 -13.46 13.04 -11.74
N ALA A 271 -13.98 12.43 -12.80
CA ALA A 271 -13.48 11.16 -13.32
C ALA A 271 -11.97 11.18 -13.65
N ASP A 272 -11.50 12.25 -14.30
CA ASP A 272 -10.08 12.37 -14.67
C ASP A 272 -9.19 12.53 -13.44
N ASN A 273 -9.65 13.26 -12.41
CA ASN A 273 -8.92 13.40 -11.15
C ASN A 273 -8.79 12.05 -10.43
N ILE A 274 -9.90 11.31 -10.30
CA ILE A 274 -9.91 9.99 -9.65
C ILE A 274 -9.03 9.01 -10.43
N ARG A 275 -9.12 9.00 -11.76
CA ARG A 275 -8.28 8.15 -12.60
C ARG A 275 -6.80 8.45 -12.42
N LYS A 276 -6.39 9.72 -12.50
CA LYS A 276 -5.00 10.13 -12.37
C LYS A 276 -4.40 9.77 -11.01
N TRP A 277 -5.19 9.85 -9.94
CA TRP A 277 -4.67 9.75 -8.58
C TRP A 277 -4.82 8.37 -7.96
N TYR A 278 -5.86 7.59 -8.30
CA TYR A 278 -6.22 6.38 -7.55
C TYR A 278 -6.40 5.13 -8.42
N ASP A 279 -6.29 5.26 -9.74
CA ASP A 279 -6.25 4.15 -10.70
C ASP A 279 -4.85 3.58 -10.88
N GLY A 280 -4.68 2.70 -11.86
CA GLY A 280 -3.39 2.24 -12.38
C GLY A 280 -2.87 0.97 -11.74
N TYR A 281 -3.63 0.33 -10.85
CA TYR A 281 -3.27 -0.99 -10.35
C TYR A 281 -3.70 -2.07 -11.34
N HIS A 282 -2.72 -2.76 -11.90
CA HIS A 282 -2.97 -3.84 -12.85
C HIS A 282 -2.84 -5.19 -12.15
N PHE A 283 -3.98 -5.84 -11.85
CA PHE A 283 -4.06 -7.14 -11.21
C PHE A 283 -4.53 -8.19 -12.23
N GLY A 284 -3.64 -9.11 -12.62
CA GLY A 284 -3.94 -10.07 -13.69
C GLY A 284 -4.40 -9.36 -14.95
N ASP A 285 -5.66 -9.59 -15.33
CA ASP A 285 -6.28 -9.01 -16.53
C ASP A 285 -7.14 -7.75 -16.22
N PHE A 286 -7.20 -7.31 -14.96
CA PHE A 286 -8.05 -6.22 -14.51
C PHE A 286 -7.25 -4.98 -14.12
N ASP A 287 -7.79 -3.82 -14.51
CA ASP A 287 -7.38 -2.53 -13.98
C ASP A 287 -8.30 -2.17 -12.83
N VAL A 288 -7.71 -1.84 -11.69
CA VAL A 288 -8.47 -1.55 -10.48
C VAL A 288 -7.97 -0.28 -9.78
N TYR A 289 -8.92 0.41 -9.18
CA TYR A 289 -8.70 1.54 -8.29
C TYR A 289 -8.57 1.06 -6.84
N CYS A 290 -7.82 1.77 -6.02
CA CYS A 290 -7.82 1.52 -4.59
C CYS A 290 -9.13 2.02 -3.94
N PRO A 291 -9.96 1.13 -3.38
CA PRO A 291 -11.26 1.52 -2.81
C PRO A 291 -11.18 2.56 -1.71
N TRP A 292 -10.18 2.43 -0.83
CA TRP A 292 -9.96 3.35 0.28
C TRP A 292 -9.76 4.79 -0.19
N ASP A 293 -8.95 4.99 -1.22
CA ASP A 293 -8.59 6.31 -1.70
C ASP A 293 -9.76 6.95 -2.43
N VAL A 294 -10.44 6.18 -3.30
CA VAL A 294 -11.64 6.63 -4.01
C VAL A 294 -12.72 7.06 -3.01
N MET A 295 -13.01 6.23 -1.99
CA MET A 295 -14.09 6.53 -1.03
C MET A 295 -13.74 7.74 -0.14
N ASN A 296 -12.48 7.89 0.29
CA ASN A 296 -12.05 9.07 1.02
C ASN A 296 -12.19 10.36 0.18
N TYR A 297 -11.78 10.32 -1.08
CA TYR A 297 -11.92 11.48 -1.95
C TYR A 297 -13.40 11.80 -2.25
N MET A 298 -14.23 10.80 -2.45
CA MET A 298 -15.67 10.98 -2.60
C MET A 298 -16.31 11.64 -1.38
N LEU A 299 -15.90 11.25 -0.16
CA LEU A 299 -16.37 11.89 1.07
C LEU A 299 -15.93 13.35 1.15
N GLU A 300 -14.70 13.68 0.75
CA GLU A 300 -14.20 15.05 0.71
C GLU A 300 -14.93 15.90 -0.35
N LEU A 301 -15.20 15.33 -1.53
CA LEU A 301 -15.96 15.99 -2.57
C LEU A 301 -17.39 16.35 -2.16
N GLN A 302 -18.02 15.56 -1.29
CA GLN A 302 -19.34 15.90 -0.74
C GLN A 302 -19.29 17.15 0.14
N ARG A 303 -18.19 17.36 0.87
CA ARG A 303 -17.99 18.57 1.70
C ARG A 303 -17.55 19.76 0.86
N ASN A 304 -16.67 19.53 -0.10
CA ASN A 304 -16.12 20.53 -0.99
C ASN A 304 -16.01 20.00 -2.42
N PRO A 305 -16.97 20.29 -3.32
CA PRO A 305 -16.95 19.78 -4.70
C PRO A 305 -15.73 20.20 -5.53
N LYS A 306 -14.97 21.19 -5.04
CA LYS A 306 -13.72 21.67 -5.66
C LYS A 306 -12.48 21.15 -4.96
N ALA A 307 -12.61 20.18 -4.05
CA ALA A 307 -11.48 19.59 -3.37
C ALA A 307 -10.49 18.98 -4.38
N ARG A 308 -9.20 19.20 -4.12
CA ARG A 308 -8.14 18.56 -4.92
C ARG A 308 -7.85 17.16 -4.37
N PRO A 309 -7.52 16.20 -5.23
CA PRO A 309 -7.06 14.89 -4.76
C PRO A 309 -5.79 15.03 -3.91
N VAL A 310 -5.68 14.17 -2.91
CA VAL A 310 -4.52 14.11 -2.00
C VAL A 310 -4.13 12.65 -1.75
N SER A 311 -2.92 12.41 -1.24
CA SER A 311 -2.49 11.07 -0.85
C SER A 311 -3.11 10.66 0.50
N TYR A 312 -3.99 9.67 0.46
CA TYR A 312 -4.57 9.03 1.64
C TYR A 312 -3.69 7.89 2.18
N TRP A 313 -2.80 7.32 1.36
CA TRP A 313 -1.83 6.31 1.77
C TRP A 313 -0.73 6.88 2.67
N LYS A 314 -0.30 8.11 2.46
CA LYS A 314 0.82 8.75 3.13
C LYS A 314 0.72 8.73 4.66
N ASN A 315 -0.48 8.91 5.21
CA ASN A 315 -0.70 9.06 6.66
C ASN A 315 -1.10 7.76 7.37
N THR A 316 -1.31 6.67 6.67
CA THR A 316 -1.91 5.46 7.22
C THR A 316 -1.17 4.18 6.85
N SER A 317 -0.14 4.25 5.99
CA SER A 317 0.76 3.14 5.65
C SER A 317 2.11 3.35 6.29
N ASP A 318 2.70 2.26 6.77
CA ASP A 318 4.09 2.25 7.16
C ASP A 318 4.96 2.28 5.88
N ASN A 319 5.39 3.48 5.48
CA ASN A 319 6.26 3.68 4.31
C ASN A 319 7.72 3.28 4.61
N ALA A 320 7.98 2.59 5.73
CA ALA A 320 9.30 2.09 6.10
C ALA A 320 9.90 1.20 5.01
N ILE A 321 9.03 0.51 4.24
CA ILE A 321 9.48 -0.33 3.14
C ILE A 321 10.18 0.47 2.03
N ILE A 322 9.66 1.65 1.66
CA ILE A 322 10.32 2.53 0.68
C ILE A 322 11.60 3.11 1.27
N ARG A 323 11.57 3.47 2.56
CA ARG A 323 12.75 3.99 3.25
C ARG A 323 13.87 2.96 3.32
N SER A 324 13.58 1.75 3.75
CA SER A 324 14.56 0.66 3.80
C SER A 324 15.11 0.33 2.41
N PHE A 325 14.27 0.44 1.37
CA PHE A 325 14.69 0.30 -0.01
C PHE A 325 15.71 1.36 -0.42
N ILE A 326 15.45 2.64 -0.10
CA ILE A 326 16.36 3.75 -0.41
C ILE A 326 17.67 3.63 0.38
N GLU A 327 17.63 3.20 1.64
CA GLU A 327 18.80 2.97 2.49
C GLU A 327 19.69 1.81 1.98
N TYR A 328 19.07 0.78 1.39
CA TYR A 328 19.78 -0.34 0.75
C TYR A 328 20.34 0.04 -0.63
N ALA A 329 19.88 1.14 -1.23
CA ALA A 329 20.12 1.52 -2.60
C ALA A 329 21.61 1.76 -2.91
N GLY A 330 22.22 0.83 -3.65
CA GLY A 330 23.42 1.06 -4.45
C GLY A 330 23.09 1.80 -5.76
N GLY A 331 24.13 2.15 -6.54
CA GLY A 331 23.96 2.98 -7.75
C GLY A 331 22.97 2.47 -8.81
N THR A 332 22.79 1.14 -8.95
CA THR A 332 21.84 0.55 -9.92
C THR A 332 20.38 0.81 -9.53
N ILE A 333 20.07 0.77 -8.26
CA ILE A 333 18.73 1.01 -7.73
C ILE A 333 18.31 2.46 -7.96
N THR A 334 19.23 3.40 -7.80
CA THR A 334 18.95 4.83 -7.97
C THR A 334 18.48 5.12 -9.40
N ASN A 335 19.14 4.59 -10.44
CA ASN A 335 18.73 4.79 -11.84
C ASN A 335 17.34 4.24 -12.13
N LYS A 336 17.00 3.08 -11.54
CA LYS A 336 15.67 2.47 -11.69
C LYS A 336 14.59 3.31 -10.99
N LEU A 337 14.90 3.83 -9.79
CA LEU A 337 13.99 4.71 -9.07
C LEU A 337 13.71 6.00 -9.84
N GLU A 338 14.75 6.59 -10.45
CA GLU A 338 14.60 7.77 -11.32
C GLU A 338 13.73 7.48 -12.54
N THR A 339 13.95 6.33 -13.20
CA THR A 339 13.10 5.91 -14.31
C THR A 339 11.63 5.83 -13.89
N LEU A 340 11.36 5.25 -12.73
CA LEU A 340 10.00 5.15 -12.17
C LEU A 340 9.40 6.51 -11.85
N MET A 341 10.15 7.39 -11.19
CA MET A 341 9.71 8.75 -10.84
C MET A 341 9.44 9.62 -12.08
N ALA A 342 10.19 9.41 -13.17
CA ALA A 342 9.95 10.05 -14.46
C ALA A 342 8.74 9.46 -15.23
N GLY A 343 8.01 8.50 -14.64
CA GLY A 343 6.85 7.85 -15.26
C GLY A 343 7.23 6.74 -16.25
N GLY A 344 8.50 6.29 -16.26
CA GLY A 344 8.94 5.15 -17.04
C GLY A 344 8.71 3.81 -16.30
N CYS A 345 9.08 2.71 -16.96
CA CYS A 345 9.03 1.38 -16.38
C CYS A 345 10.45 0.78 -16.26
N ILE A 346 10.61 -0.13 -15.31
CA ILE A 346 11.81 -0.92 -15.10
C ILE A 346 11.51 -2.40 -15.34
N VAL A 347 12.45 -3.14 -15.91
CA VAL A 347 12.31 -4.58 -16.14
C VAL A 347 12.97 -5.32 -14.99
N GLN A 348 12.17 -6.16 -14.28
CA GLN A 348 12.59 -6.87 -13.09
C GLN A 348 12.02 -8.28 -13.06
N ARG A 349 12.76 -9.19 -12.44
CA ARG A 349 12.21 -10.47 -12.02
C ARG A 349 11.32 -10.26 -10.80
N VAL A 350 10.12 -10.86 -10.82
CA VAL A 350 9.18 -10.82 -9.70
C VAL A 350 9.12 -12.20 -9.04
N ASP A 351 9.50 -12.28 -7.78
CA ASP A 351 9.31 -13.48 -6.95
C ASP A 351 8.07 -13.31 -6.08
N GLU A 352 7.01 -14.08 -6.38
CA GLU A 352 5.76 -14.09 -5.60
C GLU A 352 5.85 -14.91 -4.31
N ASN A 353 6.92 -15.70 -4.15
CA ASN A 353 7.14 -16.57 -3.01
C ASN A 353 8.13 -15.96 -2.00
N LEU A 354 8.12 -14.64 -1.88
CA LEU A 354 8.95 -13.93 -0.91
C LEU A 354 8.55 -14.28 0.52
N THR A 355 9.56 -14.43 1.37
CA THR A 355 9.39 -14.47 2.81
C THR A 355 9.91 -13.17 3.42
N TYR A 356 9.41 -12.79 4.59
CA TYR A 356 9.84 -11.56 5.25
C TYR A 356 11.34 -11.55 5.57
N ASP A 357 11.96 -12.68 5.87
CA ASP A 357 13.42 -12.80 6.12
C ASP A 357 14.29 -12.38 4.93
N TYR A 358 13.78 -12.56 3.72
CA TYR A 358 14.54 -12.30 2.50
C TYR A 358 14.21 -10.96 1.85
N LEU A 359 13.35 -10.13 2.45
CA LEU A 359 12.95 -8.85 1.88
C LEU A 359 14.14 -7.94 1.55
N HIS A 360 15.17 -7.96 2.41
CA HIS A 360 16.37 -7.13 2.27
C HIS A 360 17.58 -7.90 1.75
N SER A 361 17.42 -9.15 1.31
CA SER A 361 18.56 -10.00 0.92
C SER A 361 19.06 -9.73 -0.51
N SER A 362 18.23 -9.17 -1.37
CA SER A 362 18.59 -8.84 -2.76
C SER A 362 17.77 -7.66 -3.31
N GLU A 363 18.30 -7.03 -4.37
CA GLU A 363 17.59 -5.99 -5.11
C GLU A 363 16.28 -6.53 -5.71
N GLU A 364 16.28 -7.75 -6.27
CA GLU A 364 15.09 -8.38 -6.87
C GLU A 364 13.96 -8.55 -5.86
N ASN A 365 14.28 -8.92 -4.62
CA ASN A 365 13.31 -9.10 -3.55
C ASN A 365 12.67 -7.77 -3.13
N LEU A 366 13.46 -6.69 -3.13
CA LEU A 366 12.94 -5.35 -2.85
C LEU A 366 11.92 -4.89 -3.91
N TRP A 367 12.24 -5.07 -5.20
CA TRP A 367 11.31 -4.74 -6.29
C TRP A 367 10.05 -5.59 -6.27
N SER A 368 10.20 -6.89 -5.99
CA SER A 368 9.06 -7.81 -5.83
C SER A 368 8.15 -7.38 -4.67
N THR A 369 8.76 -6.96 -3.54
CA THR A 369 8.00 -6.47 -2.38
C THR A 369 7.22 -5.21 -2.71
N LEU A 370 7.83 -4.22 -3.37
CA LEU A 370 7.14 -2.98 -3.76
C LEU A 370 5.97 -3.28 -4.70
N TYR A 371 6.12 -4.24 -5.61
CA TYR A 371 5.05 -4.67 -6.50
C TYR A 371 3.92 -5.37 -5.73
N LEU A 372 4.23 -6.39 -4.93
CA LEU A 372 3.23 -7.18 -4.21
C LEU A 372 2.48 -6.36 -3.14
N THR A 373 3.10 -5.31 -2.62
CA THR A 373 2.48 -4.41 -1.63
C THR A 373 1.77 -3.19 -2.24
N GLY A 374 1.80 -3.03 -3.58
CA GLY A 374 1.05 -2.01 -4.30
C GLY A 374 1.76 -0.66 -4.48
N TYR A 375 3.06 -0.57 -4.16
CA TYR A 375 3.84 0.62 -4.50
C TYR A 375 4.28 0.63 -5.97
N LEU A 376 4.31 -0.52 -6.61
CA LEU A 376 4.50 -0.66 -8.05
C LEU A 376 3.35 -1.50 -8.64
N THR A 377 3.17 -1.38 -9.94
CA THR A 377 2.25 -2.19 -10.73
C THR A 377 2.94 -2.73 -11.97
N LYS A 378 2.39 -3.75 -12.62
CA LYS A 378 2.85 -4.18 -13.94
C LYS A 378 2.50 -3.13 -14.99
N ALA A 379 3.46 -2.78 -15.83
CA ALA A 379 3.23 -1.95 -17.01
C ALA A 379 2.44 -2.72 -18.06
N ARG A 380 1.63 -2.02 -18.84
CA ARG A 380 0.85 -2.61 -19.94
C ARG A 380 1.71 -2.79 -21.19
N LYS A 381 1.26 -3.69 -22.06
CA LYS A 381 1.84 -3.81 -23.40
C LYS A 381 1.57 -2.50 -24.15
N GLY A 382 2.60 -1.70 -24.36
CA GLY A 382 2.50 -0.34 -24.92
C GLY A 382 3.27 0.71 -24.09
N ASP A 383 3.40 0.49 -22.78
CA ASP A 383 4.21 1.33 -21.91
C ASP A 383 5.72 1.03 -22.05
N TYR A 384 6.06 -0.10 -22.66
CA TYR A 384 7.44 -0.52 -22.96
C TYR A 384 7.56 -1.06 -24.39
N LYS A 385 8.75 -0.90 -24.99
CA LYS A 385 8.98 -1.18 -26.42
C LYS A 385 9.53 -2.57 -26.72
N ASP A 386 10.27 -3.15 -25.77
CA ASP A 386 11.01 -4.40 -26.00
C ASP A 386 10.22 -5.61 -25.48
N GLU A 387 10.39 -6.77 -26.13
CA GLU A 387 9.87 -8.02 -25.58
C GLU A 387 10.56 -8.32 -24.24
N LEU A 388 9.77 -8.71 -23.24
CA LEU A 388 10.29 -9.04 -21.92
C LEU A 388 10.93 -10.43 -21.94
N PRO A 389 12.12 -10.62 -21.37
CA PRO A 389 12.70 -11.94 -21.16
C PRO A 389 11.79 -12.81 -20.28
N ASP A 390 11.87 -14.12 -20.43
CA ASP A 390 11.07 -15.07 -19.66
C ASP A 390 11.22 -14.84 -18.14
N GLY A 391 10.11 -14.78 -17.44
CA GLY A 391 10.05 -14.58 -15.99
C GLY A 391 10.32 -13.14 -15.53
N MET A 392 10.44 -12.19 -16.47
CA MET A 392 10.60 -10.76 -16.17
C MET A 392 9.27 -10.03 -16.31
N ALA A 393 9.10 -8.96 -15.54
CA ALA A 393 7.98 -8.04 -15.61
C ALA A 393 8.46 -6.59 -15.75
N ALA A 394 7.78 -5.80 -16.56
CA ALA A 394 7.95 -4.36 -16.57
C ALA A 394 7.11 -3.78 -15.42
N LEU A 395 7.74 -3.05 -14.52
CA LEU A 395 7.11 -2.45 -13.35
C LEU A 395 7.14 -0.93 -13.46
N MET A 396 6.06 -0.27 -13.00
CA MET A 396 5.92 1.19 -12.98
C MET A 396 5.19 1.67 -11.71
N ILE A 397 5.27 2.94 -11.42
CA ILE A 397 4.45 3.57 -10.36
C ILE A 397 3.01 3.65 -10.87
N PRO A 398 2.00 3.18 -10.10
CA PRO A 398 0.63 3.07 -10.60
C PRO A 398 -0.03 4.43 -10.87
N ASN A 399 0.18 5.43 -10.03
CA ASN A 399 -0.59 6.67 -10.06
C ASN A 399 0.12 7.84 -9.37
N ALA A 400 -0.53 9.01 -9.40
CA ALA A 400 0.01 10.24 -8.81
C ALA A 400 0.13 10.17 -7.27
N GLU A 401 -0.76 9.46 -6.59
CA GLU A 401 -0.70 9.27 -5.14
C GLU A 401 0.59 8.55 -4.72
N ILE A 402 0.86 7.41 -5.33
CA ILE A 402 2.07 6.63 -5.02
C ILE A 402 3.33 7.38 -5.45
N LYS A 403 3.27 8.11 -6.57
CA LYS A 403 4.37 8.98 -7.00
C LYS A 403 4.71 10.02 -5.91
N GLU A 404 3.71 10.69 -5.33
CA GLU A 404 3.90 11.65 -4.24
C GLU A 404 4.54 11.00 -3.00
N ILE A 405 4.19 9.74 -2.69
CA ILE A 405 4.81 9.00 -1.57
C ILE A 405 6.30 8.76 -1.84
N PHE A 406 6.67 8.33 -3.04
CA PHE A 406 8.07 8.17 -3.40
C PHE A 406 8.82 9.50 -3.29
N GLU A 407 8.31 10.57 -3.89
CA GLU A 407 8.90 11.91 -3.84
C GLU A 407 9.14 12.38 -2.40
N THR A 408 8.11 12.29 -1.55
CA THR A 408 8.23 12.73 -0.15
C THR A 408 9.15 11.84 0.69
N THR A 409 9.24 10.55 0.39
CA THR A 409 10.15 9.63 1.11
C THR A 409 11.61 9.87 0.71
N VAL A 410 11.86 10.09 -0.59
CA VAL A 410 13.17 10.49 -1.11
C VAL A 410 13.61 11.81 -0.47
N ILE A 411 12.75 12.81 -0.43
CA ILE A 411 13.02 14.11 0.21
C ILE A 411 13.41 13.92 1.69
N LYS A 412 12.65 13.14 2.45
CA LYS A 412 12.97 12.84 3.86
C LYS A 412 14.31 12.14 4.02
N TRP A 413 14.59 11.16 3.18
CA TRP A 413 15.88 10.44 3.21
C TRP A 413 17.05 11.39 2.95
N PHE A 414 16.94 12.29 1.97
CA PHE A 414 17.93 13.32 1.72
C PHE A 414 18.09 14.26 2.92
N ASP A 415 16.99 14.65 3.55
CA ASP A 415 17.03 15.50 4.75
C ASP A 415 17.78 14.83 5.90
N ASP A 416 17.48 13.56 6.19
CA ASP A 416 18.17 12.79 7.23
C ASP A 416 19.66 12.59 6.91
N SER A 417 20.00 12.39 5.64
CA SER A 417 21.40 12.25 5.17
C SER A 417 22.17 13.56 5.27
N THR A 418 21.50 14.68 5.14
CA THR A 418 22.11 16.03 5.17
C THR A 418 22.13 16.66 6.56
N LYS A 419 21.43 16.13 7.56
CA LYS A 419 21.42 16.66 8.96
C LYS A 419 22.81 16.78 9.60
N LYS A 420 23.78 16.01 9.13
CA LYS A 420 25.18 16.03 9.59
C LYS A 420 26.05 17.08 8.87
N TRP A 421 25.49 17.81 7.90
CA TRP A 421 26.22 18.79 7.10
C TRP A 421 25.89 20.22 7.55
N ASN A 422 26.93 21.11 7.59
CA ASN A 422 26.70 22.51 7.91
C ASN A 422 26.05 23.25 6.73
N ARG A 423 24.73 23.32 6.76
CA ARG A 423 23.89 23.90 5.69
C ARG A 423 23.98 25.42 5.61
N ASN A 424 24.38 26.09 6.68
CA ASN A 424 24.35 27.55 6.79
C ASN A 424 25.17 28.21 5.68
N ALA A 425 26.31 27.61 5.32
CA ALA A 425 27.17 28.15 4.26
C ALA A 425 26.48 28.17 2.88
N LEU A 426 25.64 27.14 2.57
CA LEU A 426 24.87 27.10 1.33
C LEU A 426 23.74 28.14 1.35
N PHE A 427 22.98 28.20 2.46
CA PHE A 427 21.85 29.11 2.55
C PHE A 427 22.31 30.59 2.58
N ASP A 428 23.38 30.90 3.30
CA ASP A 428 24.01 32.21 3.24
C ASP A 428 24.40 32.59 1.80
N ALA A 429 24.98 31.64 1.05
CA ALA A 429 25.34 31.88 -0.35
C ALA A 429 24.12 32.14 -1.23
N VAL A 430 23.03 31.40 -1.02
CA VAL A 430 21.76 31.59 -1.75
C VAL A 430 21.21 32.98 -1.49
N TRP A 431 21.08 33.39 -0.22
CA TRP A 431 20.46 34.66 0.09
C TRP A 431 21.38 35.87 -0.19
N ASN A 432 22.68 35.65 -0.33
CA ASN A 432 23.64 36.67 -0.75
C ASN A 432 23.85 36.74 -2.27
N GLY A 433 23.26 35.85 -3.03
CA GLY A 433 23.40 35.81 -4.48
C GLY A 433 24.75 35.30 -4.98
N ASP A 434 25.49 34.55 -4.13
CA ASP A 434 26.84 34.04 -4.44
C ASP A 434 26.76 32.69 -5.14
N SER A 435 26.60 32.73 -6.47
CA SER A 435 26.46 31.54 -7.31
C SER A 435 27.71 30.65 -7.33
N GLU A 436 28.92 31.21 -7.13
CA GLU A 436 30.15 30.43 -7.07
C GLU A 436 30.20 29.60 -5.79
N ARG A 437 29.85 30.20 -4.66
CA ARG A 437 29.79 29.53 -3.36
C ARG A 437 28.65 28.49 -3.35
N ILE A 438 27.47 28.79 -3.92
CA ILE A 438 26.39 27.80 -4.10
C ILE A 438 26.93 26.60 -4.89
N THR A 439 27.60 26.83 -6.01
CA THR A 439 28.21 25.78 -6.84
C THR A 439 29.18 24.92 -6.03
N LYS A 440 30.06 25.54 -5.23
CA LYS A 440 31.05 24.84 -4.39
C LYS A 440 30.39 23.96 -3.34
N GLU A 441 29.44 24.51 -2.57
CA GLU A 441 28.75 23.80 -1.49
C GLU A 441 27.86 22.67 -2.03
N MET A 442 27.13 22.92 -3.12
CA MET A 442 26.34 21.90 -3.82
C MET A 442 27.22 20.78 -4.36
N ASN A 443 28.36 21.06 -4.96
CA ASN A 443 29.29 20.03 -5.42
C ASN A 443 29.86 19.20 -4.25
N ALA A 444 30.14 19.81 -3.13
CA ALA A 444 30.60 19.12 -1.93
C ALA A 444 29.51 18.15 -1.41
N LEU A 445 28.26 18.58 -1.43
CA LEU A 445 27.11 17.77 -1.05
C LEU A 445 26.88 16.61 -2.03
N LEU A 446 26.84 16.88 -3.33
CA LEU A 446 26.64 15.87 -4.36
C LEU A 446 27.71 14.76 -4.32
N ARG A 447 28.96 15.09 -4.01
CA ARG A 447 30.04 14.09 -3.87
C ARG A 447 29.83 13.14 -2.69
N ARG A 448 29.17 13.58 -1.62
CA ARG A 448 28.94 12.80 -0.40
C ARG A 448 27.67 11.97 -0.42
N THR A 449 26.65 12.44 -1.15
CA THR A 449 25.29 11.91 -1.05
C THR A 449 24.87 11.05 -2.24
N ILE A 450 25.51 11.16 -3.40
CA ILE A 450 25.01 10.59 -4.65
C ILE A 450 26.00 9.57 -5.26
N SER A 451 25.49 8.49 -5.84
CA SER A 451 26.26 7.47 -6.58
C SER A 451 26.55 7.87 -8.03
N TYR A 452 27.44 7.15 -8.74
CA TYR A 452 28.09 7.55 -10.01
C TYR A 452 27.26 7.37 -11.29
N HIS A 453 25.92 7.32 -11.27
CA HIS A 453 25.11 7.04 -12.47
C HIS A 453 24.29 8.22 -12.96
N ASP A 454 23.90 8.19 -14.24
CA ASP A 454 23.24 9.27 -14.98
C ASP A 454 21.88 9.64 -14.40
N TYR A 455 21.76 10.86 -13.89
CA TYR A 455 20.56 11.39 -13.28
C TYR A 455 19.73 12.20 -14.29
N ARG A 456 18.38 12.15 -14.16
CA ARG A 456 17.46 12.99 -14.92
C ARG A 456 17.07 14.24 -14.11
N GLU A 457 16.51 15.23 -14.79
CA GLU A 457 16.14 16.55 -14.27
C GLU A 457 15.23 16.45 -13.04
N ASP A 458 14.21 15.58 -13.06
CA ASP A 458 13.23 15.40 -11.97
C ASP A 458 13.87 14.98 -10.62
N PHE A 459 14.96 14.23 -10.66
CA PHE A 459 15.70 13.85 -9.44
C PHE A 459 16.34 15.06 -8.78
N TYR A 460 16.96 15.93 -9.56
CA TYR A 460 17.62 17.11 -9.04
C TYR A 460 16.62 18.15 -8.52
N HIS A 461 15.41 18.21 -9.08
CA HIS A 461 14.32 19.01 -8.53
C HIS A 461 13.96 18.54 -7.11
N ALA A 462 13.72 17.23 -6.93
CA ALA A 462 13.43 16.64 -5.62
C ALA A 462 14.58 16.84 -4.62
N PHE A 463 15.82 16.73 -5.10
CA PHE A 463 17.02 16.97 -4.31
C PHE A 463 17.12 18.43 -3.82
N LEU A 464 16.92 19.41 -4.70
CA LEU A 464 16.90 20.83 -4.34
C LEU A 464 15.78 21.13 -3.34
N ALA A 465 14.57 20.73 -3.65
CA ALA A 465 13.42 20.91 -2.77
C ALA A 465 13.68 20.32 -1.37
N GLY A 466 14.25 19.12 -1.29
CA GLY A 466 14.57 18.43 -0.05
C GLY A 466 15.59 19.15 0.82
N ILE A 467 16.65 19.73 0.22
CA ILE A 467 17.69 20.48 0.95
C ILE A 467 17.07 21.68 1.68
N PHE A 468 16.20 22.42 1.03
CA PHE A 468 15.63 23.65 1.58
C PHE A 468 14.45 23.38 2.51
N THR A 469 13.58 22.41 2.20
CA THR A 469 12.51 22.00 3.11
C THR A 469 13.08 21.46 4.43
N GLY A 470 14.13 20.68 4.36
CA GLY A 470 14.80 20.16 5.55
C GLY A 470 15.57 21.22 6.35
N ALA A 471 15.69 22.43 5.84
CA ALA A 471 16.21 23.60 6.58
C ALA A 471 15.10 24.45 7.22
N GLY A 472 13.84 24.08 7.01
CA GLY A 472 12.68 24.78 7.54
C GLY A 472 12.14 25.90 6.64
N TYR A 473 12.65 26.02 5.42
CA TYR A 473 12.07 26.92 4.43
C TYR A 473 10.78 26.35 3.85
N MET A 474 9.82 27.22 3.55
CA MET A 474 8.70 26.84 2.71
C MET A 474 9.19 26.72 1.28
N VAL A 475 8.87 25.60 0.61
CA VAL A 475 9.34 25.27 -0.73
C VAL A 475 8.17 24.82 -1.58
N ASP A 476 7.99 25.45 -2.72
CA ASP A 476 7.11 24.98 -3.79
C ASP A 476 7.97 24.29 -4.88
N SER A 477 7.53 23.14 -5.34
CA SER A 477 8.19 22.40 -6.42
C SER A 477 7.17 22.07 -7.51
N ASN A 478 7.50 22.35 -8.77
CA ASN A 478 6.61 22.14 -9.94
C ASN A 478 5.24 22.84 -9.84
N LYS A 479 5.16 24.00 -9.20
CA LYS A 479 3.94 24.79 -9.11
C LYS A 479 3.75 25.63 -10.38
N GLU A 480 2.50 25.76 -10.83
CA GLU A 480 2.17 26.63 -11.97
C GLU A 480 2.32 28.09 -11.56
N HIS A 481 3.20 28.82 -12.26
CA HIS A 481 3.44 30.24 -12.07
C HIS A 481 3.50 30.92 -13.45
N GLY A 482 2.79 32.04 -13.60
CA GLY A 482 2.76 32.79 -14.87
C GLY A 482 2.33 31.90 -16.05
N GLU A 483 3.13 31.86 -17.11
CA GLU A 483 2.91 31.04 -18.31
C GLU A 483 3.59 29.65 -18.26
N GLY A 484 4.03 29.17 -17.07
CA GLY A 484 4.72 27.89 -16.94
C GLY A 484 4.83 27.37 -15.52
N ARG A 485 5.72 26.40 -15.31
CA ARG A 485 6.03 25.82 -14.00
C ARG A 485 7.48 26.07 -13.68
N SER A 486 7.77 26.73 -12.54
CA SER A 486 9.11 26.80 -11.99
C SER A 486 9.48 25.49 -11.31
N ASP A 487 10.75 25.10 -11.38
CA ASP A 487 11.19 23.84 -10.81
C ASP A 487 11.19 23.85 -9.28
N VAL A 488 11.81 24.84 -8.65
CA VAL A 488 11.86 24.98 -7.20
C VAL A 488 11.82 26.46 -6.80
N VAL A 489 10.86 26.82 -5.92
CA VAL A 489 10.76 28.16 -5.32
C VAL A 489 10.90 28.05 -3.81
N ILE A 490 11.75 28.88 -3.24
CA ILE A 490 12.08 28.88 -1.81
C ILE A 490 11.68 30.22 -1.20
N TYR A 491 10.88 30.16 -0.14
CA TYR A 491 10.34 31.34 0.52
C TYR A 491 11.03 31.57 1.88
N ASP A 492 11.53 32.76 2.09
CA ASP A 492 11.93 33.28 3.39
C ASP A 492 11.03 34.47 3.74
N SER A 493 9.81 34.17 4.15
CA SER A 493 8.79 35.16 4.44
C SER A 493 9.15 36.06 5.63
N MET A 494 10.01 35.59 6.54
CA MET A 494 10.48 36.41 7.69
C MET A 494 11.39 37.57 7.26
N ASN A 495 12.10 37.41 6.14
CA ASN A 495 13.01 38.41 5.59
C ASN A 495 12.51 38.99 4.25
N ALA A 496 11.23 38.77 3.89
CA ALA A 496 10.62 39.23 2.67
C ALA A 496 11.44 38.93 1.38
N ARG A 497 11.95 37.68 1.26
CA ARG A 497 12.81 37.29 0.13
C ARG A 497 12.41 35.93 -0.42
N VAL A 498 12.58 35.77 -1.73
CA VAL A 498 12.27 34.54 -2.48
C VAL A 498 13.44 34.17 -3.40
N ALA A 499 13.73 32.87 -3.52
CA ALA A 499 14.72 32.36 -4.45
C ALA A 499 14.08 31.34 -5.39
N ILE A 500 14.26 31.52 -6.69
CA ILE A 500 13.72 30.71 -7.77
C ILE A 500 14.86 29.95 -8.42
N PHE A 501 14.77 28.63 -8.46
CA PHE A 501 15.72 27.76 -9.14
C PHE A 501 15.05 27.09 -10.32
N GLU A 502 15.68 27.18 -11.48
CA GLU A 502 15.38 26.37 -12.65
C GLU A 502 16.54 25.40 -12.87
N ALA A 503 16.25 24.12 -12.91
CA ALA A 503 17.25 23.07 -13.00
C ALA A 503 17.32 22.48 -14.39
N LYS A 504 18.50 22.15 -14.86
CA LYS A 504 18.72 21.44 -16.12
C LYS A 504 19.72 20.31 -15.92
N TYR A 505 19.52 19.23 -16.65
CA TYR A 505 20.44 18.11 -16.69
C TYR A 505 21.20 18.10 -18.03
N THR A 506 22.49 17.82 -17.98
CA THR A 506 23.30 17.62 -19.18
C THR A 506 24.07 16.29 -19.15
N LYS A 507 24.21 15.65 -20.30
CA LYS A 507 25.00 14.43 -20.47
C LYS A 507 26.49 14.69 -20.69
N VAL A 508 26.89 15.95 -20.86
CA VAL A 508 28.25 16.38 -21.21
C VAL A 508 28.70 17.43 -20.22
N LEU A 509 29.86 17.21 -19.60
CA LEU A 509 30.41 18.09 -18.56
C LEU A 509 30.62 19.54 -19.02
N GLU A 510 31.10 19.69 -20.24
CA GLU A 510 31.39 21.00 -20.85
C GLU A 510 30.13 21.85 -21.06
N ASN A 511 28.95 21.22 -21.10
CA ASN A 511 27.66 21.89 -21.32
C ASN A 511 27.02 22.45 -20.04
N LEU A 512 27.63 22.28 -18.85
CA LEU A 512 27.06 22.80 -17.61
C LEU A 512 26.77 24.30 -17.70
N GLY A 513 27.72 25.10 -18.23
CA GLY A 513 27.56 26.55 -18.35
C GLY A 513 26.40 26.95 -19.28
N SER A 514 26.31 26.33 -20.43
CA SER A 514 25.24 26.61 -21.42
C SER A 514 23.87 26.12 -20.94
N ALA A 515 23.81 25.04 -20.18
CA ALA A 515 22.59 24.56 -19.59
C ALA A 515 22.06 25.52 -18.49
N CYS A 516 22.94 26.11 -17.66
CA CYS A 516 22.58 27.18 -16.76
C CYS A 516 22.01 28.42 -17.50
N ASP A 517 22.63 28.81 -18.60
CA ASP A 517 22.14 29.94 -19.38
C ASP A 517 20.77 29.65 -20.03
N THR A 518 20.51 28.40 -20.37
CA THR A 518 19.18 27.95 -20.82
C THR A 518 18.16 28.01 -19.71
N ALA A 519 18.51 27.58 -18.47
CA ALA A 519 17.66 27.67 -17.30
C ALA A 519 17.30 29.14 -16.98
N LEU A 520 18.28 30.04 -16.99
CA LEU A 520 18.04 31.47 -16.76
C LEU A 520 17.11 32.09 -17.80
N ARG A 521 17.32 31.74 -19.10
CA ARG A 521 16.43 32.20 -20.17
C ARG A 521 14.98 31.71 -19.94
N GLN A 522 14.79 30.48 -19.49
CA GLN A 522 13.47 29.95 -19.21
C GLN A 522 12.77 30.73 -18.10
N ILE A 523 13.48 31.12 -17.04
CA ILE A 523 12.93 31.98 -15.97
C ILE A 523 12.43 33.32 -16.55
N ASP A 524 13.18 33.90 -17.49
CA ASP A 524 12.83 35.16 -18.16
C ASP A 524 11.63 35.02 -19.09
N ASP A 525 11.72 34.04 -20.01
CA ASP A 525 10.68 33.80 -21.02
C ASP A 525 9.32 33.47 -20.40
N ARG A 526 9.33 32.82 -19.22
CA ARG A 526 8.13 32.43 -18.46
C ARG A 526 7.73 33.43 -17.37
N MET A 527 8.50 34.51 -17.20
CA MET A 527 8.24 35.58 -16.24
C MET A 527 8.02 35.09 -14.79
N TYR A 528 8.73 34.04 -14.36
CA TYR A 528 8.54 33.43 -13.02
C TYR A 528 8.78 34.43 -11.87
N ALA A 529 9.72 35.38 -12.01
CA ALA A 529 10.01 36.38 -10.99
C ALA A 529 8.89 37.41 -10.80
N LYS A 530 8.12 37.68 -11.85
CA LYS A 530 7.13 38.79 -11.87
C LYS A 530 5.99 38.59 -10.86
N GLU A 531 5.62 37.35 -10.58
CA GLU A 531 4.56 37.04 -9.61
C GLU A 531 4.93 37.43 -8.18
N TYR A 532 6.22 37.56 -7.87
CA TYR A 532 6.72 37.84 -6.52
C TYR A 532 7.09 39.29 -6.28
N GLU A 533 7.03 40.16 -7.32
CA GLU A 533 7.46 41.56 -7.24
C GLU A 533 6.64 42.40 -6.25
N GLU A 534 5.38 42.05 -6.01
CA GLU A 534 4.49 42.78 -5.08
C GLU A 534 4.65 42.32 -3.62
N ASP A 535 5.09 41.05 -3.40
CA ASP A 535 5.07 40.43 -2.07
C ASP A 535 6.44 40.28 -1.42
N TYR A 536 7.54 40.44 -2.20
CA TYR A 536 8.90 40.20 -1.73
C TYR A 536 9.86 41.33 -2.11
N ASP A 537 10.66 41.80 -1.12
CA ASP A 537 11.65 42.84 -1.32
C ASP A 537 12.88 42.36 -2.11
N GLN A 538 13.21 41.08 -2.01
CA GLN A 538 14.35 40.48 -2.71
C GLN A 538 13.93 39.23 -3.47
N ILE A 539 14.11 39.23 -4.79
CA ILE A 539 13.88 38.09 -5.68
C ILE A 539 15.21 37.66 -6.27
N LEU A 540 15.58 36.41 -6.05
CA LEU A 540 16.84 35.82 -6.53
C LEU A 540 16.52 34.70 -7.52
N CYS A 541 17.06 34.80 -8.74
CA CYS A 541 16.85 33.81 -9.79
C CYS A 541 18.14 33.07 -10.10
N TYR A 542 18.08 31.73 -10.09
CA TYR A 542 19.22 30.86 -10.32
C TYR A 542 18.91 29.84 -11.42
N GLY A 543 19.80 29.75 -12.39
CA GLY A 543 19.90 28.59 -13.27
C GLY A 543 20.90 27.60 -12.69
N ILE A 544 20.45 26.39 -12.42
CA ILE A 544 21.33 25.32 -11.95
C ILE A 544 21.36 24.19 -12.96
N SER A 545 22.55 23.70 -13.28
CA SER A 545 22.71 22.55 -14.18
C SER A 545 23.48 21.44 -13.50
N PHE A 546 23.12 20.20 -13.82
CA PHE A 546 23.71 19.00 -13.24
C PHE A 546 24.35 18.09 -14.29
N PHE A 547 25.49 17.52 -13.92
CA PHE A 547 26.16 16.44 -14.63
C PHE A 547 26.71 15.46 -13.58
N LYS A 548 26.10 14.29 -13.42
CA LYS A 548 26.51 13.31 -12.40
C LYS A 548 26.64 13.97 -11.01
N LYS A 549 27.79 13.81 -10.36
CA LYS A 549 28.11 14.42 -9.05
C LYS A 549 28.62 15.86 -9.13
N ARG A 550 28.32 16.56 -10.18
CA ARG A 550 28.72 17.95 -10.38
C ARG A 550 27.54 18.81 -10.76
N CYS A 551 27.55 20.02 -10.29
CA CYS A 551 26.63 21.05 -10.72
C CYS A 551 27.37 22.35 -11.01
N MET A 552 26.69 23.24 -11.70
CA MET A 552 27.06 24.64 -11.87
C MET A 552 25.82 25.49 -11.59
N VAL A 553 26.00 26.60 -10.91
CA VAL A 553 24.93 27.55 -10.62
C VAL A 553 25.33 28.91 -11.17
N LYS A 554 24.43 29.55 -11.87
CA LYS A 554 24.54 30.94 -12.30
C LYS A 554 23.37 31.74 -11.75
N LYS A 555 23.64 32.96 -11.35
CA LYS A 555 22.62 33.93 -10.94
C LYS A 555 22.29 34.83 -12.12
N LYS A 556 21.02 35.27 -12.18
CA LYS A 556 20.58 36.32 -13.09
C LYS A 556 21.12 37.67 -12.64
#